data_b64ecdd6077ca03d893a5858f129b476
#
_entry.id   b64ecdd6077ca03d893a5858f129b476
#
_cell.length_a   1.000
_cell.length_b   1.000
_cell.length_c   1.000
_cell.angle_alpha   90.00
_cell.angle_beta   90.00
_cell.angle_gamma   90.00
#
_symmetry.space_group_name_H-M   'P 1'
#
loop_
_entity.id
_entity.type
_entity.pdbx_description
1 polymer ?
#
loop_
_entity_poly.entity_id
_entity_poly.type
_entity_poly.pdbx_seq_one_letter_code
_entity_poly.pdbx_strand_id
1 'polypeptide(L)'
;MCGRTRADGSPQLRTSRLLILLLVVALALAVSLVWPIKSRAGGPDQQPAPPDPTPVPVPSPLPLLRTPAAVRKHLRSKQEAPTLGSRMVTFARHLVGVPYSWGGSSPRTGFDCSGFVRYVYGHFGISLAHSSFSDFWRGRHVGRWAMKPGDLVFFDGAGHVGIYVGNGRFIHAPHTGTVVRISTMAGWYASRFDGARRLVANA
;
A
#
# COMPACT_ATOMS: atom_id res chain seq x y z
N MET A 1 58.14 24.24 21.82
CA MET A 1 58.16 24.30 20.35
C MET A 1 56.81 23.81 19.91
N CYS A 2 55.86 24.59 19.74
CA CYS A 2 55.40 25.53 18.73
C CYS A 2 55.14 24.81 17.38
N GLY A 3 53.88 24.67 17.06
CA GLY A 3 53.40 24.22 15.73
C GLY A 3 51.90 24.40 15.61
N ARG A 4 51.43 25.64 15.37
CA ARG A 4 50.08 25.97 14.92
C ARG A 4 49.96 25.58 13.44
N THR A 5 48.90 24.89 13.06
CA THR A 5 48.46 24.87 11.68
C THR A 5 47.00 25.36 11.56
N ARG A 6 46.82 26.29 10.64
CA ARG A 6 45.66 27.10 10.32
C ARG A 6 44.50 26.30 9.81
N ALA A 7 43.31 26.74 10.19
CA ALA A 7 42.05 26.45 9.51
C ALA A 7 41.99 27.23 8.20
N ASP A 8 41.82 26.55 7.05
CA ASP A 8 41.40 27.12 5.77
C ASP A 8 39.93 26.90 5.58
N GLY A 9 39.17 27.94 5.81
CA GLY A 9 37.75 28.00 5.49
C GLY A 9 37.57 28.42 4.02
N SER A 10 37.22 27.52 3.12
CA SER A 10 36.89 27.85 1.72
C SER A 10 35.44 28.34 1.59
N PRO A 11 35.19 29.52 0.97
CA PRO A 11 33.87 30.15 0.84
C PRO A 11 33.10 29.71 -0.43
N GLN A 12 33.26 28.50 -0.91
CA GLN A 12 32.73 28.07 -2.23
C GLN A 12 31.26 27.56 -2.22
N LEU A 13 30.60 27.47 -1.06
CA LEU A 13 29.26 26.85 -0.99
C LEU A 13 28.06 27.82 -1.00
N ARG A 14 28.32 29.15 -0.99
CA ARG A 14 27.24 30.15 -0.94
C ARG A 14 26.77 30.65 -2.30
N THR A 15 27.59 30.61 -3.33
CA THR A 15 27.26 31.11 -4.69
C THR A 15 26.40 30.17 -5.51
N SER A 16 26.49 28.85 -5.29
CA SER A 16 25.68 27.86 -6.03
C SER A 16 24.20 27.89 -5.67
N ARG A 17 23.84 28.23 -4.42
CA ARG A 17 22.44 28.27 -4.00
C ARG A 17 21.67 29.48 -4.55
N LEU A 18 22.36 30.63 -4.68
CA LEU A 18 21.75 31.85 -5.26
C LEU A 18 21.47 31.68 -6.75
N LEU A 19 22.37 31.06 -7.50
CA LEU A 19 22.20 30.79 -8.93
C LEU A 19 21.06 29.85 -9.25
N ILE A 20 20.86 28.81 -8.42
CA ILE A 20 19.74 27.87 -8.57
C ILE A 20 18.40 28.54 -8.27
N LEU A 21 18.34 29.44 -7.26
CA LEU A 21 17.11 30.14 -6.92
C LEU A 21 16.69 31.13 -8.02
N LEU A 22 17.62 31.82 -8.66
CA LEU A 22 17.35 32.73 -9.77
C LEU A 22 16.90 32.00 -11.04
N LEU A 23 17.40 30.80 -11.30
CA LEU A 23 16.99 29.99 -12.45
C LEU A 23 15.55 29.44 -12.28
N VAL A 24 15.15 29.07 -11.06
CA VAL A 24 13.80 28.58 -10.77
C VAL A 24 12.76 29.71 -10.89
N VAL A 25 13.09 30.93 -10.46
CA VAL A 25 12.19 32.08 -10.57
C VAL A 25 12.04 32.54 -12.03
N ALA A 26 13.10 32.49 -12.82
CA ALA A 26 13.03 32.84 -14.26
C ALA A 26 12.20 31.84 -15.06
N LEU A 27 12.22 30.54 -14.71
CA LEU A 27 11.42 29.50 -15.36
C LEU A 27 9.92 29.63 -15.04
N ALA A 28 9.58 30.07 -13.81
CA ALA A 28 8.19 30.26 -13.37
C ALA A 28 7.50 31.45 -14.07
N LEU A 29 8.25 32.48 -14.45
CA LEU A 29 7.70 33.65 -15.13
C LEU A 29 7.49 33.45 -16.66
N ALA A 30 8.17 32.48 -17.26
CA ALA A 30 8.04 32.19 -18.68
C ALA A 30 6.79 31.36 -19.04
N VAL A 31 6.19 30.66 -18.09
CA VAL A 31 4.99 29.81 -18.31
C VAL A 31 3.68 30.59 -18.25
N SER A 32 3.70 31.84 -17.73
CA SER A 32 2.48 32.65 -17.54
C SER A 32 2.07 33.51 -18.77
N LEU A 33 2.80 33.49 -19.87
CA LEU A 33 2.56 34.42 -20.97
C LEU A 33 2.01 33.82 -22.28
N VAL A 34 1.67 32.52 -22.32
CA VAL A 34 1.16 31.91 -23.56
C VAL A 34 -0.12 31.14 -23.32
N TRP A 35 -1.22 31.85 -23.03
CA TRP A 35 -2.55 31.31 -23.26
C TRP A 35 -3.52 32.43 -23.61
N PRO A 36 -3.85 32.66 -24.88
CA PRO A 36 -4.92 33.57 -25.25
C PRO A 36 -6.28 32.88 -24.98
N ILE A 37 -7.02 33.38 -24.00
CA ILE A 37 -8.44 33.06 -23.78
C ILE A 37 -9.21 33.68 -24.97
N LYS A 38 -9.60 32.87 -25.92
CA LYS A 38 -10.54 33.24 -26.96
C LYS A 38 -11.97 33.01 -26.45
N SER A 39 -12.53 34.04 -25.86
CA SER A 39 -13.98 34.13 -25.60
C SER A 39 -14.71 34.24 -26.93
N ARG A 40 -15.45 33.21 -27.29
CA ARG A 40 -16.37 33.25 -28.43
C ARG A 40 -17.78 33.38 -27.88
N ALA A 41 -18.31 34.59 -27.85
CA ALA A 41 -19.74 34.82 -27.67
C ALA A 41 -20.43 34.33 -28.95
N GLY A 42 -21.17 33.24 -28.86
CA GLY A 42 -22.10 32.76 -29.89
C GLY A 42 -23.51 32.83 -29.26
N GLY A 43 -24.42 33.57 -29.91
CA GLY A 43 -25.80 33.76 -29.49
C GLY A 43 -26.64 32.46 -29.55
N PRO A 44 -27.90 32.51 -29.09
CA PRO A 44 -28.74 31.32 -28.99
C PRO A 44 -29.21 30.87 -30.38
N ASP A 45 -28.56 29.86 -30.94
CA ASP A 45 -29.12 29.12 -32.03
C ASP A 45 -30.31 28.29 -31.52
N GLN A 46 -31.52 28.73 -31.92
CA GLN A 46 -32.73 27.95 -31.73
C GLN A 46 -32.66 26.72 -32.62
N GLN A 47 -32.22 25.62 -32.04
CA GLN A 47 -32.30 24.32 -32.65
C GLN A 47 -33.78 23.87 -32.62
N PRO A 48 -34.40 23.50 -33.75
CA PRO A 48 -35.77 23.01 -33.74
C PRO A 48 -35.89 21.75 -32.88
N ALA A 49 -36.91 21.68 -32.06
CA ALA A 49 -37.17 20.54 -31.19
C ALA A 49 -37.16 19.23 -32.00
N PRO A 50 -36.53 18.18 -31.49
CA PRO A 50 -36.59 16.87 -32.12
C PRO A 50 -38.05 16.36 -32.13
N PRO A 51 -38.48 15.66 -33.21
CA PRO A 51 -39.83 15.08 -33.24
C PRO A 51 -40.01 14.08 -32.11
N ASP A 52 -41.20 14.04 -31.55
CA ASP A 52 -41.58 13.11 -30.46
C ASP A 52 -41.14 11.68 -30.81
N PRO A 53 -40.50 10.98 -29.85
CA PRO A 53 -40.10 9.61 -30.09
C PRO A 53 -41.35 8.75 -30.30
N THR A 54 -41.45 8.17 -31.49
CA THR A 54 -42.43 7.11 -31.75
C THR A 54 -42.31 6.04 -30.65
N PRO A 55 -43.43 5.57 -30.08
CA PRO A 55 -43.39 4.54 -29.05
C PRO A 55 -42.73 3.27 -29.62
N VAL A 56 -41.51 3.02 -29.17
CA VAL A 56 -40.81 1.77 -29.46
C VAL A 56 -41.56 0.66 -28.74
N PRO A 57 -41.97 -0.42 -29.44
CA PRO A 57 -42.61 -1.53 -28.76
C PRO A 57 -41.66 -2.09 -27.72
N VAL A 58 -42.09 -2.05 -26.44
CA VAL A 58 -41.37 -2.63 -25.32
C VAL A 58 -41.23 -4.12 -25.61
N PRO A 59 -40.01 -4.66 -25.76
CA PRO A 59 -39.86 -6.09 -25.96
C PRO A 59 -40.40 -6.79 -24.70
N SER A 60 -41.28 -7.79 -24.95
CA SER A 60 -41.81 -8.65 -23.92
C SER A 60 -40.67 -9.14 -23.02
N PRO A 61 -40.85 -9.16 -21.69
CA PRO A 61 -39.80 -9.63 -20.78
C PRO A 61 -39.37 -11.03 -21.17
N LEU A 62 -38.11 -11.18 -21.57
CA LEU A 62 -37.50 -12.48 -21.83
C LEU A 62 -37.80 -13.40 -20.65
N PRO A 63 -38.20 -14.66 -20.86
CA PRO A 63 -38.38 -15.60 -19.77
C PRO A 63 -37.07 -15.63 -18.96
N LEU A 64 -37.18 -15.33 -17.65
CA LEU A 64 -36.10 -15.47 -16.70
C LEU A 64 -35.45 -16.84 -16.91
N LEU A 65 -34.28 -16.84 -17.57
CA LEU A 65 -33.44 -18.02 -17.69
C LEU A 65 -33.13 -18.48 -16.26
N ARG A 66 -33.93 -19.41 -15.76
CA ARG A 66 -33.64 -20.16 -14.56
C ARG A 66 -32.27 -20.77 -14.77
N THR A 67 -31.25 -20.15 -14.18
CA THR A 67 -29.88 -20.71 -14.17
C THR A 67 -30.01 -22.16 -13.70
N PRO A 68 -29.56 -23.14 -14.49
CA PRO A 68 -29.66 -24.54 -14.10
C PRO A 68 -29.09 -24.74 -12.72
N ALA A 69 -29.71 -25.55 -11.86
CA ALA A 69 -29.26 -25.84 -10.51
C ALA A 69 -27.79 -26.29 -10.47
N ALA A 70 -27.30 -26.90 -11.56
CA ALA A 70 -25.90 -27.26 -11.77
C ALA A 70 -24.97 -26.03 -11.80
N VAL A 71 -25.36 -24.91 -12.43
CA VAL A 71 -24.56 -23.68 -12.47
C VAL A 71 -24.52 -23.03 -11.08
N ARG A 72 -25.63 -23.02 -10.34
CA ARG A 72 -25.64 -22.55 -8.94
C ARG A 72 -24.77 -23.42 -8.03
N LYS A 73 -24.78 -24.73 -8.21
CA LYS A 73 -23.91 -25.65 -7.45
C LYS A 73 -22.43 -25.40 -7.79
N HIS A 74 -22.10 -25.15 -9.07
CA HIS A 74 -20.73 -24.87 -9.48
C HIS A 74 -20.22 -23.51 -8.99
N LEU A 75 -21.07 -22.48 -8.97
CA LEU A 75 -20.73 -21.17 -8.39
C LEU A 75 -20.60 -21.22 -6.88
N ARG A 76 -21.37 -22.08 -6.19
CA ARG A 76 -21.30 -22.26 -4.75
C ARG A 76 -20.12 -23.13 -4.30
N SER A 77 -19.66 -24.08 -5.15
CA SER A 77 -18.49 -24.93 -4.86
C SER A 77 -17.15 -24.18 -5.03
N LYS A 78 -17.15 -23.01 -5.68
CA LYS A 78 -15.96 -22.16 -5.82
C LYS A 78 -15.76 -21.18 -4.66
N GLN A 79 -16.63 -21.23 -3.65
CA GLN A 79 -16.42 -20.53 -2.38
C GLN A 79 -15.53 -21.41 -1.49
N GLU A 80 -14.25 -21.53 -1.89
CA GLU A 80 -13.24 -22.20 -1.08
C GLU A 80 -13.24 -21.60 0.32
N ALA A 81 -13.22 -22.46 1.33
CA ALA A 81 -13.10 -22.02 2.70
C ALA A 81 -11.91 -21.07 2.86
N PRO A 82 -12.02 -20.00 3.65
CA PRO A 82 -10.95 -19.02 3.76
C PRO A 82 -9.65 -19.72 4.23
N THR A 83 -8.57 -19.49 3.48
CA THR A 83 -7.26 -20.04 3.79
C THR A 83 -6.79 -19.58 5.17
N LEU A 84 -5.86 -20.31 5.78
CA LEU A 84 -5.28 -19.89 7.05
C LEU A 84 -4.68 -18.50 6.96
N GLY A 85 -3.97 -18.17 5.86
CA GLY A 85 -3.41 -16.82 5.64
C GLY A 85 -4.48 -15.74 5.56
N SER A 86 -5.62 -15.99 4.91
CA SER A 86 -6.72 -15.02 4.85
C SER A 86 -7.39 -14.81 6.21
N ARG A 87 -7.50 -15.88 7.02
CA ARG A 87 -8.00 -15.80 8.41
C ARG A 87 -7.05 -14.98 9.30
N MET A 88 -5.73 -15.16 9.13
CA MET A 88 -4.70 -14.37 9.83
C MET A 88 -4.81 -12.89 9.48
N VAL A 89 -5.00 -12.56 8.22
CA VAL A 89 -5.21 -11.18 7.77
C VAL A 89 -6.49 -10.59 8.37
N THR A 90 -7.58 -11.35 8.41
CA THR A 90 -8.83 -10.91 9.05
C THR A 90 -8.61 -10.59 10.52
N PHE A 91 -7.95 -11.48 11.27
CA PHE A 91 -7.59 -11.24 12.66
C PHE A 91 -6.68 -10.01 12.83
N ALA A 92 -5.62 -9.89 12.01
CA ALA A 92 -4.71 -8.76 12.05
C ALA A 92 -5.41 -7.41 11.83
N ARG A 93 -6.47 -7.37 11.01
CA ARG A 93 -7.25 -6.15 10.75
C ARG A 93 -7.96 -5.61 11.99
N HIS A 94 -8.35 -6.46 12.95
CA HIS A 94 -8.95 -6.01 14.22
C HIS A 94 -7.94 -5.31 15.14
N LEU A 95 -6.65 -5.42 14.85
CA LEU A 95 -5.57 -4.75 15.60
C LEU A 95 -5.18 -3.39 14.99
N VAL A 96 -5.78 -2.98 13.88
CA VAL A 96 -5.55 -1.64 13.30
C VAL A 96 -5.95 -0.58 14.31
N GLY A 97 -5.10 0.44 14.48
CA GLY A 97 -5.27 1.50 15.47
C GLY A 97 -4.58 1.25 16.80
N VAL A 98 -4.09 0.04 17.08
CA VAL A 98 -3.28 -0.22 18.28
C VAL A 98 -1.97 0.58 18.19
N PRO A 99 -1.57 1.35 19.24
CA PRO A 99 -0.36 2.14 19.22
C PRO A 99 0.92 1.31 19.02
N TYR A 100 1.90 1.91 18.33
CA TYR A 100 3.25 1.38 18.31
C TYR A 100 3.91 1.55 19.67
N SER A 101 4.57 0.49 20.12
CA SER A 101 5.41 0.52 21.33
C SER A 101 6.64 -0.35 21.09
N TRP A 102 7.83 0.21 21.26
CA TRP A 102 9.07 -0.56 21.12
C TRP A 102 9.11 -1.73 22.11
N GLY A 103 9.38 -2.95 21.64
CA GLY A 103 9.32 -4.16 22.44
C GLY A 103 7.91 -4.60 22.82
N GLY A 104 6.88 -3.90 22.33
CA GLY A 104 5.48 -4.23 22.57
C GLY A 104 5.03 -5.47 21.79
N SER A 105 4.22 -6.33 22.42
CA SER A 105 3.78 -7.61 21.84
C SER A 105 2.33 -7.97 22.17
N SER A 106 1.52 -7.00 22.59
CA SER A 106 0.10 -7.21 22.93
C SER A 106 -0.74 -5.97 22.62
N PRO A 107 -2.07 -6.11 22.40
CA PRO A 107 -2.96 -4.97 22.21
C PRO A 107 -2.99 -3.99 23.38
N ARG A 108 -2.70 -4.48 24.60
CA ARG A 108 -2.72 -3.66 25.83
C ARG A 108 -1.48 -2.79 25.98
N THR A 109 -0.33 -3.26 25.53
CA THR A 109 0.97 -2.58 25.68
C THR A 109 1.42 -1.88 24.41
N GLY A 110 0.72 -2.09 23.30
CA GLY A 110 1.14 -1.72 21.96
C GLY A 110 1.99 -2.80 21.29
N PHE A 111 2.39 -2.54 20.05
CA PHE A 111 3.19 -3.45 19.24
C PHE A 111 4.41 -2.75 18.63
N ASP A 112 5.55 -3.43 18.58
CA ASP A 112 6.52 -3.19 17.52
C ASP A 112 6.25 -4.09 16.32
N CYS A 113 7.03 -3.97 15.24
CA CYS A 113 6.78 -4.70 14.00
C CYS A 113 6.83 -6.23 14.18
N SER A 114 7.82 -6.75 14.89
CA SER A 114 8.03 -8.17 15.15
C SER A 114 7.07 -8.71 16.23
N GLY A 115 6.77 -7.92 17.25
CA GLY A 115 5.77 -8.27 18.27
C GLY A 115 4.37 -8.38 17.69
N PHE A 116 4.02 -7.51 16.75
CA PHE A 116 2.76 -7.57 16.00
C PHE A 116 2.61 -8.88 15.22
N VAL A 117 3.60 -9.23 14.39
CA VAL A 117 3.53 -10.47 13.60
C VAL A 117 3.56 -11.70 14.49
N ARG A 118 4.38 -11.69 15.56
CA ARG A 118 4.43 -12.75 16.57
C ARG A 118 3.06 -12.97 17.23
N TYR A 119 2.37 -11.90 17.60
CA TYR A 119 1.05 -11.95 18.23
C TYR A 119 0.01 -12.56 17.28
N VAL A 120 -0.03 -12.07 16.02
CA VAL A 120 -0.97 -12.58 15.01
C VAL A 120 -0.72 -14.06 14.72
N TYR A 121 0.52 -14.46 14.45
CA TYR A 121 0.85 -15.84 14.15
C TYR A 121 0.64 -16.76 15.36
N GLY A 122 0.97 -16.28 16.56
CA GLY A 122 0.76 -17.01 17.83
C GLY A 122 -0.71 -17.34 18.10
N HIS A 123 -1.64 -16.46 17.69
CA HIS A 123 -3.09 -16.73 17.77
C HIS A 123 -3.50 -17.96 16.95
N PHE A 124 -2.75 -18.31 15.91
CA PHE A 124 -2.98 -19.47 15.06
C PHE A 124 -2.03 -20.64 15.37
N GLY A 125 -1.36 -20.63 16.52
CA GLY A 125 -0.47 -21.70 16.97
C GLY A 125 0.91 -21.71 16.31
N ILE A 126 1.31 -20.64 15.61
CA ILE A 126 2.60 -20.52 14.95
C ILE A 126 3.51 -19.64 15.80
N SER A 127 4.52 -20.23 16.42
CA SER A 127 5.49 -19.49 17.24
C SER A 127 6.49 -18.76 16.35
N LEU A 128 6.66 -17.45 16.56
CA LEU A 128 7.67 -16.59 15.94
C LEU A 128 8.58 -16.00 17.01
N ALA A 129 9.80 -15.62 16.60
CA ALA A 129 10.70 -14.84 17.45
C ALA A 129 10.16 -13.41 17.63
N HIS A 130 10.60 -12.70 18.68
CA HIS A 130 10.39 -11.26 18.75
C HIS A 130 11.57 -10.55 18.07
N SER A 131 11.82 -10.92 16.81
CA SER A 131 12.95 -10.43 15.99
C SER A 131 12.66 -10.65 14.51
N SER A 132 12.51 -9.56 13.77
CA SER A 132 12.32 -9.59 12.32
C SER A 132 13.51 -10.24 11.60
N PHE A 133 14.73 -10.02 12.08
CA PHE A 133 15.93 -10.67 11.52
C PHE A 133 15.89 -12.20 11.66
N SER A 134 15.47 -12.72 12.81
CA SER A 134 15.35 -14.16 13.02
C SER A 134 14.24 -14.75 12.17
N ASP A 135 13.11 -14.06 12.03
CA ASP A 135 11.96 -14.53 11.26
C ASP A 135 12.21 -14.47 9.75
N PHE A 136 13.13 -13.60 9.28
CA PHE A 136 13.54 -13.53 7.88
C PHE A 136 14.10 -14.85 7.33
N TRP A 137 14.71 -15.67 8.18
CA TRP A 137 15.28 -16.95 7.79
C TRP A 137 14.31 -18.13 7.97
N ARG A 138 13.07 -17.87 8.41
CA ARG A 138 12.08 -18.91 8.65
C ARG A 138 11.14 -19.10 7.45
N GLY A 139 10.65 -20.31 7.31
CA GLY A 139 9.69 -20.66 6.26
C GLY A 139 10.30 -20.69 4.85
N ARG A 140 9.43 -20.76 3.86
CA ARG A 140 9.80 -20.80 2.44
C ARG A 140 9.89 -19.39 1.86
N HIS A 141 10.94 -19.10 1.11
CA HIS A 141 11.04 -17.86 0.32
C HIS A 141 9.88 -17.77 -0.68
N VAL A 142 9.32 -16.57 -0.83
CA VAL A 142 8.24 -16.27 -1.77
C VAL A 142 8.65 -15.09 -2.65
N GLY A 143 8.61 -15.30 -3.96
CA GLY A 143 8.85 -14.22 -4.92
C GLY A 143 7.74 -13.15 -4.84
N ARG A 144 8.09 -11.91 -5.17
CA ARG A 144 7.20 -10.74 -5.06
C ARG A 144 5.81 -10.95 -5.70
N TRP A 145 5.76 -11.63 -6.82
CA TRP A 145 4.54 -11.87 -7.60
C TRP A 145 3.74 -13.10 -7.15
N ALA A 146 4.34 -13.92 -6.29
CA ALA A 146 3.74 -15.15 -5.75
C ALA A 146 3.24 -15.00 -4.32
N MET A 147 3.30 -13.78 -3.76
CA MET A 147 2.81 -13.49 -2.41
C MET A 147 1.31 -13.67 -2.31
N LYS A 148 0.89 -14.25 -1.19
CA LYS A 148 -0.50 -14.47 -0.82
C LYS A 148 -0.80 -13.86 0.54
N PRO A 149 -2.06 -13.49 0.84
CA PRO A 149 -2.44 -13.04 2.17
C PRO A 149 -1.93 -13.98 3.26
N GLY A 150 -1.32 -13.39 4.30
CA GLY A 150 -0.69 -14.14 5.39
C GLY A 150 0.81 -14.38 5.22
N ASP A 151 1.44 -14.04 4.08
CA ASP A 151 2.90 -14.09 3.98
C ASP A 151 3.55 -12.96 4.81
N LEU A 152 4.70 -13.21 5.40
CA LEU A 152 5.54 -12.17 5.97
C LEU A 152 6.27 -11.41 4.87
N VAL A 153 6.34 -10.09 5.00
CA VAL A 153 7.09 -9.19 4.10
C VAL A 153 8.10 -8.41 4.90
N PHE A 154 9.32 -8.31 4.38
CA PHE A 154 10.47 -7.73 5.08
C PHE A 154 11.05 -6.55 4.30
N PHE A 155 11.56 -5.56 5.06
CA PHE A 155 12.09 -4.31 4.54
C PHE A 155 13.30 -3.87 5.36
N ASP A 156 14.13 -2.99 4.79
CA ASP A 156 15.27 -2.33 5.45
C ASP A 156 16.30 -3.32 6.03
N GLY A 157 16.77 -4.27 5.19
CA GLY A 157 17.72 -5.29 5.61
C GLY A 157 17.13 -6.25 6.66
N ALA A 158 15.84 -6.58 6.53
CA ALA A 158 15.05 -7.32 7.50
C ALA A 158 14.87 -6.61 8.87
N GLY A 159 15.18 -5.31 8.95
CA GLY A 159 14.93 -4.50 10.14
C GLY A 159 13.45 -4.20 10.39
N HIS A 160 12.59 -4.43 9.40
CA HIS A 160 11.15 -4.24 9.51
C HIS A 160 10.37 -5.40 8.89
N VAL A 161 9.21 -5.72 9.48
CA VAL A 161 8.36 -6.83 9.06
C VAL A 161 6.88 -6.47 9.15
N GLY A 162 6.08 -7.04 8.24
CA GLY A 162 4.62 -6.98 8.27
C GLY A 162 4.00 -8.23 7.66
N ILE A 163 2.66 -8.26 7.58
CA ILE A 163 1.87 -9.35 7.01
C ILE A 163 1.25 -8.87 5.70
N TYR A 164 1.50 -9.56 4.61
CA TYR A 164 0.88 -9.26 3.32
C TYR A 164 -0.63 -9.49 3.37
N VAL A 165 -1.40 -8.51 2.90
CA VAL A 165 -2.88 -8.56 2.92
C VAL A 165 -3.51 -8.68 1.53
N GLY A 166 -2.66 -8.79 0.49
CA GLY A 166 -3.10 -8.81 -0.91
C GLY A 166 -3.02 -7.45 -1.59
N ASN A 167 -3.10 -7.44 -2.92
CA ASN A 167 -3.16 -6.24 -3.76
C ASN A 167 -2.01 -5.25 -3.50
N GLY A 168 -0.79 -5.75 -3.32
CA GLY A 168 0.39 -4.92 -3.07
C GLY A 168 0.34 -4.15 -1.75
N ARG A 169 -0.39 -4.63 -0.74
CA ARG A 169 -0.53 -4.02 0.59
C ARG A 169 -0.15 -4.97 1.70
N PHE A 170 0.27 -4.41 2.82
CA PHE A 170 0.63 -5.16 4.02
C PHE A 170 0.19 -4.41 5.28
N ILE A 171 -0.02 -5.15 6.38
CA ILE A 171 -0.37 -4.63 7.69
C ILE A 171 0.83 -4.77 8.63
N HIS A 172 1.12 -3.72 9.39
CA HIS A 172 2.30 -3.65 10.25
C HIS A 172 2.15 -2.63 11.37
N ALA A 173 3.05 -2.68 12.36
CA ALA A 173 3.30 -1.60 13.33
C ALA A 173 4.56 -0.83 12.87
N PRO A 174 4.44 0.41 12.35
CA PRO A 174 5.54 1.08 11.65
C PRO A 174 6.69 1.55 12.54
N HIS A 175 6.42 2.50 13.41
CA HIS A 175 7.42 3.16 14.28
C HIS A 175 6.72 3.96 15.38
N THR A 176 7.51 4.43 16.36
CA THR A 176 7.05 5.29 17.47
C THR A 176 6.24 6.49 16.96
N GLY A 177 5.16 6.81 17.66
CA GLY A 177 4.24 7.90 17.29
C GLY A 177 3.18 7.51 16.26
N THR A 178 3.13 6.22 15.85
CA THR A 178 2.14 5.70 14.91
C THR A 178 1.32 4.56 15.52
N VAL A 179 0.43 4.00 14.72
CA VAL A 179 -0.42 2.86 15.09
C VAL A 179 -0.28 1.73 14.08
N VAL A 180 -0.70 0.54 14.43
CA VAL A 180 -0.88 -0.56 13.48
C VAL A 180 -1.76 -0.10 12.32
N ARG A 181 -1.28 -0.27 11.10
CA ARG A 181 -1.98 0.20 9.89
C ARG A 181 -1.69 -0.67 8.67
N ILE A 182 -2.49 -0.47 7.62
CA ILE A 182 -2.23 -1.05 6.31
C ILE A 182 -1.51 -0.02 5.45
N SER A 183 -0.39 -0.44 4.85
CA SER A 183 0.42 0.39 3.94
C SER A 183 0.55 -0.28 2.57
N THR A 184 0.85 0.53 1.55
CA THR A 184 1.20 0.02 0.21
C THR A 184 2.66 -0.41 0.16
N MET A 185 2.96 -1.45 -0.60
CA MET A 185 4.33 -1.87 -0.94
C MET A 185 4.94 -1.06 -2.10
N ALA A 186 4.27 0.01 -2.54
CA ALA A 186 4.78 0.97 -3.53
C ALA A 186 5.56 2.11 -2.86
N GLY A 187 6.16 2.98 -3.67
CA GLY A 187 6.88 4.16 -3.22
C GLY A 187 8.03 3.81 -2.28
N TRP A 188 8.05 4.37 -1.09
CA TRP A 188 9.13 4.22 -0.10
C TRP A 188 9.44 2.75 0.25
N TYR A 189 8.40 1.90 0.37
CA TYR A 189 8.59 0.47 0.67
C TYR A 189 9.07 -0.34 -0.53
N ALA A 190 8.85 0.13 -1.77
CA ALA A 190 9.24 -0.61 -2.96
C ALA A 190 10.76 -0.79 -3.09
N SER A 191 11.53 0.27 -2.77
CA SER A 191 13.00 0.29 -2.83
C SER A 191 13.68 -0.40 -1.63
N ARG A 192 12.91 -0.73 -0.59
CA ARG A 192 13.39 -1.32 0.67
C ARG A 192 12.95 -2.76 0.89
N PHE A 193 12.27 -3.34 -0.10
CA PHE A 193 11.75 -4.69 0.02
C PHE A 193 12.87 -5.73 -0.10
N ASP A 194 13.11 -6.48 0.97
CA ASP A 194 14.15 -7.51 1.04
C ASP A 194 13.65 -8.90 0.65
N GLY A 195 12.34 -9.15 0.77
CA GLY A 195 11.77 -10.44 0.44
C GLY A 195 10.51 -10.78 1.23
N ALA A 196 9.95 -11.95 0.92
CA ALA A 196 8.81 -12.48 1.64
C ALA A 196 9.04 -13.92 2.08
N ARG A 197 8.35 -14.33 3.16
CA ARG A 197 8.41 -15.68 3.72
C ARG A 197 7.01 -16.22 3.94
N ARG A 198 6.81 -17.48 3.56
CA ARG A 198 5.59 -18.23 3.83
C ARG A 198 5.83 -19.29 4.87
N LEU A 199 5.11 -19.19 5.98
CA LEU A 199 5.20 -20.14 7.09
C LEU A 199 4.00 -21.09 7.12
N VAL A 200 2.91 -20.77 6.41
CA VAL A 200 1.70 -21.58 6.36
C VAL A 200 1.56 -22.27 5.00
N ALA A 201 1.36 -23.58 4.98
CA ALA A 201 1.37 -24.36 3.75
C ALA A 201 0.23 -24.01 2.78
N ASN A 202 -0.90 -23.51 3.28
CA ASN A 202 -2.14 -23.26 2.54
C ASN A 202 -2.51 -21.74 2.52
N ALA A 203 -1.51 -20.87 2.45
CA ALA A 203 -1.73 -19.45 2.24
C ALA A 203 -1.90 -19.13 0.76
#